data_0764468bef6a9875d8648b8c0f7957e6
#
_entry.id   0764468bef6a9875d8648b8c0f7957e6
#
_cell.length_a   1.000
_cell.length_b   1.000
_cell.length_c   1.000
_cell.angle_alpha   90.00
_cell.angle_beta   90.00
_cell.angle_gamma   90.00
#
_symmetry.space_group_name_H-M   'P 1'
#
loop_
_entity.id
_entity.type
_entity.pdbx_description
1 polymer ?
#
loop_
_entity_poly.entity_id
_entity_poly.type
_entity_poly.pdbx_seq_one_letter_code
_entity_poly.pdbx_strand_id
1 'polypeptide(L)'
;MAVMEFRGAYDYLSNFYPSSIEFDGITYCSAEAAFQSQKCADRKLREQFAGLTAVKARHRGRQVDMRPDWEQVKLGIMERIVRAKFTQHPELAGRLLSTGDLQLVEGNAWHDTFWGVDLATGDGENHLGLILMRIRAELLAAT
;
A
#
# COMPACT_ATOMS: atom_id res chain seq x y z
N MET A 1 19.46 -0.19 11.75
CA MET A 1 19.34 -0.84 10.43
C MET A 1 17.97 -0.60 9.84
N ALA A 2 17.88 -0.65 8.53
CA ALA A 2 16.63 -0.33 7.85
C ALA A 2 16.48 -1.14 6.56
N VAL A 3 15.23 -1.42 6.21
CA VAL A 3 14.85 -1.86 4.87
C VAL A 3 14.61 -0.58 4.06
N MET A 4 15.49 -0.31 3.10
CA MET A 4 15.48 0.98 2.38
C MET A 4 14.69 0.95 1.08
N GLU A 5 14.29 -0.24 0.60
CA GLU A 5 13.49 -0.42 -0.60
C GLU A 5 12.63 -1.65 -0.46
N PHE A 6 11.43 -1.61 -1.04
CA PHE A 6 10.51 -2.75 -1.02
C PHE A 6 10.69 -3.57 -2.29
N ARG A 7 11.84 -4.22 -2.39
CA ARG A 7 12.28 -5.02 -3.54
C ARG A 7 12.95 -6.30 -3.07
N GLY A 8 13.12 -7.27 -3.97
CA GLY A 8 13.80 -8.52 -3.64
C GLY A 8 13.09 -9.26 -2.53
N ALA A 9 13.81 -9.59 -1.47
CA ALA A 9 13.26 -10.31 -0.30
C ALA A 9 12.17 -9.51 0.41
N TYR A 10 12.09 -8.20 0.20
CA TYR A 10 11.11 -7.31 0.83
C TYR A 10 10.03 -6.82 -0.14
N ASP A 11 9.90 -7.45 -1.30
CA ASP A 11 8.92 -7.05 -2.31
C ASP A 11 7.48 -7.12 -1.81
N TYR A 12 7.21 -8.02 -0.87
CA TYR A 12 5.88 -8.17 -0.28
C TYR A 12 5.41 -6.93 0.50
N LEU A 13 6.32 -6.03 0.84
CA LEU A 13 5.99 -4.76 1.49
C LEU A 13 5.47 -3.73 0.49
N SER A 14 5.76 -3.91 -0.80
CA SER A 14 5.28 -3.02 -1.85
C SER A 14 3.79 -3.18 -2.09
N ASN A 15 3.11 -2.08 -2.37
CA ASN A 15 1.71 -2.11 -2.80
C ASN A 15 1.54 -2.79 -4.16
N PHE A 16 2.61 -2.91 -4.95
CA PHE A 16 2.58 -3.58 -6.25
C PHE A 16 2.66 -5.09 -6.15
N TYR A 17 2.97 -5.62 -4.99
CA TYR A 17 3.08 -7.06 -4.80
C TYR A 17 1.73 -7.74 -5.08
N PRO A 18 1.69 -8.75 -5.95
CA PRO A 18 0.45 -9.44 -6.27
C PRO A 18 -0.08 -10.19 -5.04
N SER A 19 -1.17 -9.70 -4.49
CA SER A 19 -1.88 -10.35 -3.39
C SER A 19 -3.34 -9.96 -3.47
N SER A 20 -4.21 -10.95 -3.41
CA SER A 20 -5.65 -10.74 -3.48
C SER A 20 -6.12 -10.03 -2.21
N ILE A 21 -6.80 -8.90 -2.37
CA ILE A 21 -7.29 -8.12 -1.23
C ILE A 21 -8.77 -7.81 -1.44
N GLU A 22 -9.58 -8.26 -0.49
CA GLU A 22 -10.98 -7.82 -0.43
C GLU A 22 -11.05 -6.52 0.35
N PHE A 23 -11.65 -5.50 -0.26
CA PHE A 23 -11.83 -4.21 0.35
C PHE A 23 -13.19 -3.63 -0.03
N ASP A 24 -14.01 -3.34 0.97
CA ASP A 24 -15.39 -2.85 0.78
C ASP A 24 -16.20 -3.72 -0.18
N GLY A 25 -16.03 -5.05 -0.07
CA GLY A 25 -16.79 -6.03 -0.85
C GLY A 25 -16.30 -6.26 -2.27
N ILE A 26 -15.18 -5.68 -2.67
CA ILE A 26 -14.58 -5.90 -3.99
C ILE A 26 -13.20 -6.53 -3.78
N THR A 27 -12.88 -7.55 -4.59
CA THR A 27 -11.58 -8.22 -4.54
C THR A 27 -10.66 -7.66 -5.61
N TYR A 28 -9.51 -7.17 -5.19
CA TYR A 28 -8.48 -6.59 -6.06
C TYR A 28 -7.25 -7.48 -6.11
N CYS A 29 -6.43 -7.32 -7.16
CA CYS A 29 -5.23 -8.13 -7.36
C CYS A 29 -4.01 -7.65 -6.56
N SER A 30 -4.08 -6.47 -5.98
CA SER A 30 -2.97 -5.88 -5.22
C SER A 30 -3.47 -4.73 -4.36
N ALA A 31 -2.66 -4.33 -3.39
CA ALA A 31 -2.94 -3.12 -2.60
C ALA A 31 -3.02 -1.88 -3.49
N GLU A 32 -2.14 -1.79 -4.52
CA GLU A 32 -2.17 -0.67 -5.46
C GLU A 32 -3.51 -0.58 -6.19
N ALA A 33 -4.03 -1.69 -6.68
CA ALA A 33 -5.30 -1.69 -7.38
C ALA A 33 -6.45 -1.26 -6.46
N ALA A 34 -6.48 -1.77 -5.23
CA ALA A 34 -7.47 -1.36 -4.24
C ALA A 34 -7.38 0.14 -3.95
N PHE A 35 -6.17 0.64 -3.77
CA PHE A 35 -5.95 2.05 -3.46
C PHE A 35 -6.38 2.96 -4.61
N GLN A 36 -5.95 2.65 -5.84
CA GLN A 36 -6.31 3.46 -7.01
C GLN A 36 -7.82 3.49 -7.23
N SER A 37 -8.51 2.38 -6.99
CA SER A 37 -9.96 2.33 -7.12
C SER A 37 -10.68 3.32 -6.22
N GLN A 38 -10.13 3.61 -5.05
CA GLN A 38 -10.75 4.46 -4.04
C GLN A 38 -10.75 5.94 -4.42
N LYS A 39 -10.00 6.33 -5.45
CA LYS A 39 -10.09 7.67 -6.03
C LYS A 39 -11.47 7.94 -6.62
N CYS A 40 -12.18 6.89 -7.03
CA CYS A 40 -13.52 6.98 -7.58
C CYS A 40 -14.54 7.03 -6.45
N ALA A 41 -15.51 7.93 -6.56
CA ALA A 41 -16.61 8.01 -5.60
C ALA A 41 -17.67 6.92 -5.84
N ASP A 42 -17.79 6.45 -7.06
CA ASP A 42 -18.83 5.49 -7.50
C ASP A 42 -18.30 4.06 -7.42
N ARG A 43 -19.07 3.17 -6.77
CA ARG A 43 -18.75 1.76 -6.64
C ARG A 43 -18.56 1.07 -8.00
N LYS A 44 -19.38 1.39 -9.00
CA LYS A 44 -19.24 0.78 -10.33
C LYS A 44 -17.89 1.08 -10.96
N LEU A 45 -17.40 2.29 -10.76
CA LEU A 45 -16.08 2.67 -11.25
C LEU A 45 -14.98 1.94 -10.49
N ARG A 46 -15.15 1.75 -9.17
CA ARG A 46 -14.20 0.97 -8.36
C ARG A 46 -14.12 -0.48 -8.83
N GLU A 47 -15.24 -1.08 -9.19
CA GLU A 47 -15.30 -2.46 -9.67
C GLU A 47 -14.45 -2.67 -10.93
N GLN A 48 -14.26 -1.63 -11.74
CA GLN A 48 -13.44 -1.72 -12.94
C GLN A 48 -11.95 -1.96 -12.64
N PHE A 49 -11.52 -1.77 -11.40
CA PHE A 49 -10.14 -2.02 -10.99
C PHE A 49 -9.92 -3.46 -10.51
N ALA A 50 -10.97 -4.24 -10.33
CA ALA A 50 -10.90 -5.57 -9.70
C ALA A 50 -9.98 -6.55 -10.44
N GLY A 51 -9.97 -6.53 -11.76
CA GLY A 51 -9.15 -7.43 -12.58
C GLY A 51 -7.83 -6.86 -13.03
N LEU A 52 -7.47 -5.66 -12.57
CA LEU A 52 -6.28 -4.98 -13.06
C LEU A 52 -5.03 -5.36 -12.26
N THR A 53 -3.91 -5.50 -12.98
CA THR A 53 -2.60 -5.58 -12.33
C THR A 53 -2.29 -4.24 -11.65
N ALA A 54 -1.31 -4.24 -10.75
CA ALA A 54 -0.89 -3.00 -10.07
C ALA A 54 -0.49 -1.90 -11.07
N VAL A 55 0.25 -2.26 -12.12
CA VAL A 55 0.69 -1.31 -13.14
C VAL A 55 -0.50 -0.72 -13.89
N LYS A 56 -1.43 -1.56 -14.32
CA LYS A 56 -2.62 -1.12 -15.05
C LYS A 56 -3.53 -0.28 -14.17
N ALA A 57 -3.68 -0.66 -12.90
CA ALA A 57 -4.47 0.09 -11.95
C ALA A 57 -3.89 1.49 -11.71
N ARG A 58 -2.58 1.59 -11.57
CA ARG A 58 -1.89 2.87 -11.42
C ARG A 58 -2.12 3.78 -12.63
N HIS A 59 -2.00 3.21 -13.83
CA HIS A 59 -2.24 3.94 -15.05
C HIS A 59 -3.69 4.45 -15.12
N ARG A 60 -4.66 3.58 -14.86
CA ARG A 60 -6.08 3.97 -14.86
C ARG A 60 -6.38 5.01 -13.80
N GLY A 61 -5.77 4.88 -12.62
CA GLY A 61 -5.96 5.83 -11.53
C GLY A 61 -5.55 7.26 -11.85
N ARG A 62 -4.65 7.45 -12.82
CA ARG A 62 -4.26 8.78 -13.29
C ARG A 62 -5.29 9.43 -14.21
N GLN A 63 -6.25 8.66 -14.69
CA GLN A 63 -7.21 9.07 -15.71
C GLN A 63 -8.62 9.30 -15.12
N VAL A 64 -8.86 8.90 -13.88
CA VAL A 64 -10.19 9.04 -13.27
C VAL A 64 -10.39 10.43 -12.70
N ASP A 65 -11.66 10.84 -12.65
CA ASP A 65 -12.06 12.03 -11.90
C ASP A 65 -12.02 11.67 -10.42
N MET A 66 -11.09 12.28 -9.68
CA MET A 66 -10.94 11.98 -8.27
C MET A 66 -12.08 12.57 -7.45
N ARG A 67 -12.50 11.81 -6.43
CA ARG A 67 -13.41 12.32 -5.42
C ARG A 67 -12.86 13.61 -4.82
N PRO A 68 -13.71 14.60 -4.51
CA PRO A 68 -13.23 15.93 -4.07
C PRO A 68 -12.50 15.89 -2.72
N ASP A 69 -12.75 14.88 -1.89
CA ASP A 69 -12.12 14.75 -0.56
C ASP A 69 -10.87 13.86 -0.56
N TRP A 70 -10.32 13.55 -1.74
CA TRP A 70 -9.21 12.58 -1.85
C TRP A 70 -8.02 12.92 -0.95
N GLU A 71 -7.59 14.18 -0.92
CA GLU A 71 -6.44 14.58 -0.11
C GLU A 71 -6.67 14.40 1.39
N GLN A 72 -7.92 14.50 1.83
CA GLN A 72 -8.29 14.34 3.23
C GLN A 72 -8.41 12.87 3.64
N VAL A 73 -8.74 11.96 2.71
CA VAL A 73 -9.06 10.56 3.04
C VAL A 73 -7.99 9.57 2.64
N LYS A 74 -7.05 9.94 1.78
CA LYS A 74 -6.10 8.98 1.19
C LYS A 74 -5.22 8.26 2.21
N LEU A 75 -4.78 8.95 3.26
CA LEU A 75 -3.94 8.31 4.31
C LEU A 75 -4.71 7.22 5.06
N GLY A 76 -5.92 7.52 5.50
CA GLY A 76 -6.75 6.55 6.21
C GLY A 76 -7.14 5.37 5.32
N ILE A 77 -7.42 5.63 4.05
CA ILE A 77 -7.73 4.59 3.08
C ILE A 77 -6.52 3.68 2.88
N MET A 78 -5.34 4.24 2.69
CA MET A 78 -4.11 3.45 2.53
C MET A 78 -3.87 2.56 3.74
N GLU A 79 -4.01 3.11 4.94
CA GLU A 79 -3.83 2.32 6.16
C GLU A 79 -4.80 1.15 6.23
N ARG A 80 -6.08 1.37 5.90
CA ARG A 80 -7.09 0.30 5.90
C ARG A 80 -6.79 -0.78 4.87
N ILE A 81 -6.33 -0.40 3.69
CA ILE A 81 -5.98 -1.36 2.63
C ILE A 81 -4.76 -2.18 3.02
N VAL A 82 -3.71 -1.56 3.51
CA VAL A 82 -2.50 -2.27 3.93
C VAL A 82 -2.81 -3.20 5.11
N ARG A 83 -3.63 -2.75 6.04
CA ARG A 83 -4.08 -3.62 7.15
C ARG A 83 -4.86 -4.82 6.61
N ALA A 84 -5.75 -4.62 5.64
CA ALA A 84 -6.49 -5.72 5.01
C ALA A 84 -5.52 -6.72 4.35
N LYS A 85 -4.49 -6.26 3.67
CA LYS A 85 -3.49 -7.12 3.05
C LYS A 85 -2.86 -8.06 4.08
N PHE A 86 -2.40 -7.53 5.20
CA PHE A 86 -1.69 -8.32 6.20
C PHE A 86 -2.60 -9.11 7.13
N THR A 87 -3.87 -8.75 7.25
CA THR A 87 -4.84 -9.56 8.00
C THR A 87 -5.43 -10.67 7.16
N GLN A 88 -5.54 -10.48 5.86
CA GLN A 88 -6.08 -11.50 4.95
C GLN A 88 -5.02 -12.53 4.51
N HIS A 89 -3.73 -12.24 4.71
CA HIS A 89 -2.64 -13.13 4.30
C HIS A 89 -1.72 -13.41 5.49
N PRO A 90 -2.00 -14.47 6.28
CA PRO A 90 -1.20 -14.79 7.45
C PRO A 90 0.30 -15.00 7.18
N GLU A 91 0.65 -15.57 6.01
CA GLU A 91 2.06 -15.75 5.64
C GLU A 91 2.76 -14.40 5.43
N LEU A 92 2.07 -13.41 4.90
CA LEU A 92 2.64 -12.07 4.75
C LEU A 92 2.75 -11.38 6.10
N ALA A 93 1.76 -11.58 6.98
CA ALA A 93 1.83 -11.08 8.35
C ALA A 93 3.07 -11.63 9.08
N GLY A 94 3.33 -12.94 8.93
CA GLY A 94 4.52 -13.57 9.52
C GLY A 94 5.81 -12.98 8.99
N ARG A 95 5.87 -12.69 7.68
CA ARG A 95 7.05 -12.06 7.08
C ARG A 95 7.24 -10.64 7.59
N LEU A 96 6.16 -9.87 7.73
CA LEU A 96 6.23 -8.51 8.28
C LEU A 96 6.74 -8.56 9.72
N LEU A 97 6.21 -9.46 10.54
CA LEU A 97 6.68 -9.65 11.92
C LEU A 97 8.16 -10.03 11.97
N SER A 98 8.65 -10.81 10.99
CA SER A 98 10.06 -11.22 10.92
C SER A 98 11.02 -10.06 10.71
N THR A 99 10.54 -8.90 10.26
CA THR A 99 11.39 -7.71 10.15
C THR A 99 11.75 -7.13 11.51
N GLY A 100 11.12 -7.59 12.58
CA GLY A 100 11.45 -7.19 13.95
C GLY A 100 11.20 -5.72 14.21
N ASP A 101 12.26 -4.99 14.51
CA ASP A 101 12.20 -3.55 14.76
C ASP A 101 12.93 -2.73 13.71
N LEU A 102 13.24 -3.34 12.55
CA LEU A 102 13.87 -2.59 11.46
C LEU A 102 13.01 -1.45 11.00
N GLN A 103 13.64 -0.34 10.65
CA GLN A 103 12.95 0.75 9.96
C GLN A 103 12.54 0.27 8.56
N LEU A 104 11.31 0.57 8.18
CA LEU A 104 10.78 0.21 6.86
C LEU A 104 10.59 1.48 6.05
N VAL A 105 11.37 1.61 4.99
CA VAL A 105 11.38 2.83 4.16
C VAL A 105 11.00 2.46 2.74
N GLU A 106 9.96 3.11 2.22
CA GLU A 106 9.58 2.98 0.81
C GLU A 106 10.50 3.88 -0.01
N GLY A 107 11.74 3.41 -0.21
CA GLY A 107 12.70 4.12 -1.03
C GLY A 107 12.38 3.95 -2.51
N ASN A 108 12.45 5.05 -3.26
CA ASN A 108 12.09 5.03 -4.67
C ASN A 108 12.98 5.95 -5.48
N ALA A 109 12.96 5.73 -6.81
CA ALA A 109 13.72 6.52 -7.79
C ALA A 109 12.83 7.46 -8.60
N TRP A 110 11.53 7.50 -8.33
CA TRP A 110 10.56 8.32 -9.07
C TRP A 110 10.07 9.55 -8.29
N HIS A 111 10.83 9.93 -7.27
CA HIS A 111 10.64 11.18 -6.50
C HIS A 111 9.33 11.24 -5.71
N ASP A 112 8.82 10.10 -5.26
CA ASP A 112 7.67 10.07 -4.36
C ASP A 112 8.15 10.37 -2.95
N THR A 113 7.85 11.58 -2.47
CA THR A 113 8.23 12.04 -1.14
C THR A 113 7.06 12.03 -0.15
N PHE A 114 5.89 11.59 -0.59
CA PHE A 114 4.73 11.46 0.29
C PHE A 114 4.64 10.04 0.87
N TRP A 115 4.47 9.03 0.01
CA TRP A 115 4.39 7.65 0.47
C TRP A 115 5.74 7.07 0.85
N GLY A 116 6.80 7.57 0.27
CA GLY A 116 8.13 7.07 0.49
C GLY A 116 9.18 8.15 0.65
N VAL A 117 10.41 7.76 0.31
CA VAL A 117 11.60 8.61 0.36
C VAL A 117 12.28 8.56 -1.00
N ASP A 118 12.61 9.73 -1.53
CA ASP A 118 13.38 9.85 -2.76
C ASP A 118 14.83 9.44 -2.46
N LEU A 119 15.28 8.34 -3.03
CA LEU A 119 16.63 7.83 -2.78
C LEU A 119 17.73 8.77 -3.30
N ALA A 120 17.42 9.61 -4.29
CA ALA A 120 18.39 10.56 -4.83
C ALA A 120 18.71 11.69 -3.85
N THR A 121 17.73 12.12 -3.04
CA THR A 121 17.88 13.25 -2.12
C THR A 121 17.86 12.85 -0.65
N GLY A 122 17.30 11.69 -0.33
CA GLY A 122 17.07 11.26 1.06
C GLY A 122 15.85 11.91 1.70
N ASP A 123 15.07 12.68 0.94
CA ASP A 123 13.89 13.39 1.46
C ASP A 123 12.62 12.60 1.25
N GLY A 124 11.69 12.70 2.19
CA GLY A 124 10.36 12.11 2.07
C GLY A 124 9.72 11.84 3.41
N GLU A 125 8.39 11.80 3.40
CA GLU A 125 7.58 11.58 4.62
C GLU A 125 7.42 10.10 4.97
N ASN A 126 7.61 9.21 4.00
CA ASN A 126 7.56 7.75 4.20
C ASN A 126 6.26 7.26 4.85
N HIS A 127 5.13 7.80 4.44
CA HIS A 127 3.85 7.40 5.06
C HIS A 127 3.56 5.91 4.92
N LEU A 128 3.92 5.28 3.79
CA LEU A 128 3.71 3.84 3.63
C LEU A 128 4.56 3.04 4.63
N GLY A 129 5.83 3.41 4.79
CA GLY A 129 6.70 2.77 5.77
C GLY A 129 6.17 2.92 7.19
N LEU A 130 5.69 4.11 7.54
CA LEU A 130 5.11 4.37 8.88
C LEU A 130 3.86 3.52 9.10
N ILE A 131 3.00 3.39 8.10
CA ILE A 131 1.81 2.54 8.18
C ILE A 131 2.21 1.08 8.40
N LEU A 132 3.19 0.59 7.65
CA LEU A 132 3.66 -0.80 7.78
C LEU A 132 4.22 -1.07 9.18
N MET A 133 5.02 -0.15 9.72
CA MET A 133 5.57 -0.29 11.07
C MET A 133 4.47 -0.27 12.14
N ARG A 134 3.43 0.54 11.94
CA ARG A 134 2.28 0.59 12.84
C ARG A 134 1.49 -0.73 12.81
N ILE A 135 1.24 -1.27 11.61
CA ILE A 135 0.54 -2.54 11.46
C ILE A 135 1.36 -3.67 12.06
N ARG A 136 2.69 -3.65 11.87
CA ARG A 136 3.58 -4.62 12.50
C ARG A 136 3.44 -4.62 14.02
N ALA A 137 3.37 -3.44 14.63
CA ALA A 137 3.18 -3.31 16.07
C ALA A 137 1.82 -3.87 16.51
N GLU A 138 0.76 -3.61 15.74
CA GLU A 138 -0.58 -4.16 16.00
C GLU A 138 -0.58 -5.68 15.93
N LEU A 139 0.06 -6.25 14.92
CA LEU A 139 0.15 -7.70 14.75
C LEU A 139 0.93 -8.34 15.90
N LEU A 140 2.01 -7.71 16.33
CA LEU A 140 2.80 -8.21 17.45
C LEU A 140 1.98 -8.22 18.74
N ALA A 141 1.20 -7.18 18.99
CA ALA A 141 0.36 -7.07 20.18
C ALA A 141 -0.77 -8.10 20.19
N ALA A 142 -1.18 -8.59 19.02
CA ALA A 142 -2.26 -9.57 18.88
C ALA A 142 -1.80 -11.03 19.02
N THR A 143 -0.49 -11.26 19.11
CA THR A 143 0.06 -12.63 19.24
C THR A 143 0.27 -13.09 20.68
#